data_d907d6d7a3b0e6c5de42c4d897069266
#
_entry.id   d907d6d7a3b0e6c5de42c4d897069266
#
_cell.length_a   1.000
_cell.length_b   1.000
_cell.length_c   1.000
_cell.angle_alpha   90.00
_cell.angle_beta   90.00
_cell.angle_gamma   90.00
#
_symmetry.space_group_name_H-M   'P 1'
#
loop_
_entity.id
_entity.type
_entity.pdbx_description
1 polymer ?
#
loop_
_entity_poly.entity_id
_entity_poly.type
_entity_poly.pdbx_seq_one_letter_code
_entity_poly.pdbx_strand_id
1 'polypeptide(L)'
;MKILAFESSCDETSCAVIEDGRHILSDVISTQVPIHKKFGGVVPEIASRHHIEDVLPVAIEALEEAHLGWQDIDAIAVTQGPGLVGALLVGVAAAKSAAWALGKPLIAVNHMEGHIFANLLQYPDLEPPFLALVVSGGHTMIVIVKDYNTFELLGQTRDDAAGEAFDKIARVMGYPYPGGPHIDRLAQEGDPNAIHFPMGLGKEHTYDFSFSGLKSAVINYLNTAKMKKEEVHPKDVAASFQKAVVDVLVEKAMRQVFRPLPLPAVSLPTAVFARP
;
A
#
# COMPACT_ATOMS: atom_id res chain seq x y z
N MET A 1 1.90 27.52 -1.28
CA MET A 1 2.60 26.84 -2.41
C MET A 1 1.71 25.70 -2.87
N LYS A 2 1.37 25.71 -4.18
CA LYS A 2 0.48 24.71 -4.78
C LYS A 2 1.30 23.74 -5.63
N ILE A 3 1.16 22.46 -5.38
CA ILE A 3 1.91 21.39 -6.06
C ILE A 3 0.91 20.50 -6.80
N LEU A 4 1.12 20.26 -8.08
CA LEU A 4 0.42 19.24 -8.85
C LEU A 4 1.25 17.96 -8.81
N ALA A 5 0.69 16.90 -8.20
CA ALA A 5 1.38 15.64 -7.97
C ALA A 5 0.81 14.54 -8.87
N PHE A 6 1.70 13.76 -9.50
CA PHE A 6 1.37 12.62 -10.35
C PHE A 6 1.77 11.30 -9.70
N GLU A 7 0.88 10.32 -9.73
CA GLU A 7 1.14 8.95 -9.30
C GLU A 7 0.67 7.97 -10.37
N SER A 8 1.56 7.06 -10.78
CA SER A 8 1.27 6.04 -11.80
C SER A 8 2.10 4.76 -11.58
N SER A 9 2.39 4.43 -10.32
CA SER A 9 3.34 3.36 -10.01
C SER A 9 2.83 1.94 -10.27
N CYS A 10 1.51 1.73 -10.33
CA CYS A 10 0.91 0.39 -10.47
C CYS A 10 -0.28 0.40 -11.44
N ASP A 11 -1.50 0.34 -10.93
CA ASP A 11 -2.75 0.20 -11.70
C ASP A 11 -3.76 1.33 -11.45
N GLU A 12 -3.35 2.38 -10.78
CA GLU A 12 -4.08 3.64 -10.70
C GLU A 12 -3.28 4.77 -11.34
N THR A 13 -3.95 5.60 -12.15
CA THR A 13 -3.43 6.90 -12.58
C THR A 13 -4.06 7.95 -11.70
N SER A 14 -3.28 8.65 -10.89
CA SER A 14 -3.83 9.72 -10.07
C SER A 14 -3.07 11.02 -10.18
N CYS A 15 -3.81 12.11 -9.96
CA CYS A 15 -3.27 13.44 -9.90
C CYS A 15 -3.99 14.24 -8.81
N ALA A 16 -3.21 14.93 -7.98
CA ALA A 16 -3.73 15.73 -6.88
C ALA A 16 -3.12 17.12 -6.87
N VAL A 17 -3.87 18.12 -6.43
CA VAL A 17 -3.36 19.45 -6.12
C VAL A 17 -3.32 19.61 -4.61
N ILE A 18 -2.11 19.83 -4.09
CA ILE A 18 -1.85 20.01 -2.66
C ILE A 18 -1.35 21.42 -2.39
N GLU A 19 -1.97 22.10 -1.42
CA GLU A 19 -1.54 23.41 -0.96
C GLU A 19 -0.79 23.29 0.36
N ASP A 20 0.38 23.94 0.43
CA ASP A 20 1.25 24.05 1.61
C ASP A 20 1.58 22.70 2.27
N GLY A 21 1.59 21.62 1.47
CA GLY A 21 1.94 20.28 1.89
C GLY A 21 0.93 19.58 2.82
N ARG A 22 -0.22 20.19 3.07
CA ARG A 22 -1.22 19.70 4.05
C ARG A 22 -2.66 19.75 3.55
N HIS A 23 -3.00 20.67 2.67
CA HIS A 23 -4.38 20.88 2.21
C HIS A 23 -4.58 20.28 0.84
N ILE A 24 -5.45 19.27 0.75
CA ILE A 24 -5.87 18.66 -0.51
C ILE A 24 -6.89 19.60 -1.15
N LEU A 25 -6.56 20.16 -2.32
CA LEU A 25 -7.48 20.97 -3.11
C LEU A 25 -8.26 20.10 -4.10
N SER A 26 -7.63 19.06 -4.62
CA SER A 26 -8.25 18.03 -5.46
C SER A 26 -7.48 16.73 -5.38
N ASP A 27 -8.17 15.60 -5.64
CA ASP A 27 -7.57 14.25 -5.68
C ASP A 27 -8.38 13.38 -6.65
N VAL A 28 -7.87 13.24 -7.88
CA VAL A 28 -8.53 12.51 -8.97
C VAL A 28 -7.80 11.20 -9.24
N ILE A 29 -8.56 10.11 -9.27
CA ILE A 29 -8.04 8.75 -9.45
C ILE A 29 -8.80 8.04 -10.57
N SER A 30 -8.06 7.59 -11.59
CA SER A 30 -8.53 6.64 -12.60
C SER A 30 -8.01 5.25 -12.28
N THR A 31 -8.91 4.33 -11.87
CA THR A 31 -8.53 2.97 -11.47
C THR A 31 -8.69 1.98 -12.61
N GLN A 32 -7.69 1.10 -12.76
CA GLN A 32 -7.68 0.02 -13.74
C GLN A 32 -8.10 -1.33 -13.13
N VAL A 33 -8.52 -1.37 -11.86
CA VAL A 33 -8.99 -2.59 -11.17
C VAL A 33 -10.03 -3.37 -12.00
N PRO A 34 -11.06 -2.74 -12.62
CA PRO A 34 -12.04 -3.45 -13.45
C PRO A 34 -11.42 -4.16 -14.65
N ILE A 35 -10.31 -3.65 -15.18
CA ILE A 35 -9.59 -4.22 -16.32
C ILE A 35 -8.78 -5.41 -15.85
N HIS A 36 -7.97 -5.22 -14.81
CA HIS A 36 -7.06 -6.23 -14.27
C HIS A 36 -7.78 -7.39 -13.59
N LYS A 37 -8.98 -7.16 -13.09
CA LYS A 37 -9.86 -8.22 -12.53
C LYS A 37 -10.08 -9.38 -13.52
N LYS A 38 -10.13 -9.10 -14.82
CA LYS A 38 -10.31 -10.12 -15.89
C LYS A 38 -9.10 -11.06 -15.99
N PHE A 39 -7.92 -10.61 -15.55
CA PHE A 39 -6.66 -11.37 -15.59
C PHE A 39 -6.30 -11.97 -14.23
N GLY A 40 -7.09 -11.65 -13.19
CA GLY A 40 -6.83 -12.13 -11.83
C GLY A 40 -5.64 -11.44 -11.14
N GLY A 41 -5.29 -10.23 -11.55
CA GLY A 41 -4.21 -9.40 -11.01
C GLY A 41 -3.64 -8.45 -12.06
N VAL A 42 -2.76 -7.56 -11.63
CA VAL A 42 -2.18 -6.51 -12.47
C VAL A 42 -1.32 -7.11 -13.58
N VAL A 43 -1.53 -6.64 -14.82
CA VAL A 43 -0.73 -6.96 -15.99
C VAL A 43 0.06 -5.71 -16.38
N PRO A 44 1.41 -5.68 -16.17
CA PRO A 44 2.21 -4.46 -16.30
C PRO A 44 2.13 -3.77 -17.66
N GLU A 45 2.08 -4.52 -18.75
CA GLU A 45 1.96 -4.01 -20.11
C GLU A 45 0.62 -3.29 -20.33
N ILE A 46 -0.47 -3.88 -19.82
CA ILE A 46 -1.81 -3.28 -19.91
C ILE A 46 -1.87 -2.01 -19.07
N ALA A 47 -1.34 -2.06 -17.83
CA ALA A 47 -1.29 -0.91 -16.96
C ALA A 47 -0.57 0.28 -17.62
N SER A 48 0.61 0.03 -18.19
CA SER A 48 1.39 1.08 -18.86
C SER A 48 0.63 1.77 -20.01
N ARG A 49 -0.14 1.01 -20.80
CA ARG A 49 -0.92 1.56 -21.92
C ARG A 49 -2.07 2.42 -21.43
N HIS A 50 -2.77 2.02 -20.39
CA HIS A 50 -3.86 2.81 -19.82
C HIS A 50 -3.36 4.11 -19.18
N HIS A 51 -2.21 4.09 -18.52
CA HIS A 51 -1.63 5.34 -18.00
C HIS A 51 -1.38 6.38 -19.10
N ILE A 52 -1.01 5.96 -20.31
CA ILE A 52 -0.82 6.90 -21.44
C ILE A 52 -2.12 7.60 -21.81
N GLU A 53 -3.24 6.88 -21.76
CA GLU A 53 -4.57 7.42 -22.08
C GLU A 53 -5.09 8.33 -20.96
N ASP A 54 -4.81 8.00 -19.70
CA ASP A 54 -5.42 8.62 -18.53
C ASP A 54 -4.64 9.80 -17.95
N VAL A 55 -3.30 9.83 -18.09
CA VAL A 55 -2.45 10.76 -17.32
C VAL A 55 -2.79 12.24 -17.56
N LEU A 56 -3.11 12.61 -18.78
CA LEU A 56 -3.44 14.01 -19.09
C LEU A 56 -4.90 14.36 -18.72
N PRO A 57 -5.90 13.55 -19.05
CA PRO A 57 -7.28 13.76 -18.57
C PRO A 57 -7.36 13.90 -17.05
N VAL A 58 -6.72 13.00 -16.29
CA VAL A 58 -6.72 13.03 -14.81
C VAL A 58 -6.05 14.30 -14.27
N ALA A 59 -4.96 14.76 -14.90
CA ALA A 59 -4.29 15.99 -14.50
C ALA A 59 -5.15 17.24 -14.78
N ILE A 60 -5.88 17.27 -15.91
CA ILE A 60 -6.80 18.36 -16.24
C ILE A 60 -7.96 18.40 -15.25
N GLU A 61 -8.58 17.26 -14.98
CA GLU A 61 -9.68 17.12 -14.02
C GLU A 61 -9.25 17.57 -12.62
N ALA A 62 -8.04 17.18 -12.17
CA ALA A 62 -7.51 17.62 -10.89
C ALA A 62 -7.35 19.14 -10.79
N LEU A 63 -6.91 19.81 -11.86
CA LEU A 63 -6.84 21.26 -11.90
C LEU A 63 -8.22 21.91 -11.92
N GLU A 64 -9.17 21.37 -12.67
CA GLU A 64 -10.55 21.86 -12.74
C GLU A 64 -11.26 21.75 -11.38
N GLU A 65 -11.14 20.62 -10.69
CA GLU A 65 -11.69 20.43 -9.35
C GLU A 65 -11.09 21.40 -8.32
N ALA A 66 -9.79 21.67 -8.45
CA ALA A 66 -9.10 22.66 -7.61
C ALA A 66 -9.43 24.11 -8.00
N HIS A 67 -10.20 24.35 -9.08
CA HIS A 67 -10.47 25.66 -9.65
C HIS A 67 -9.18 26.45 -10.01
N LEU A 68 -8.18 25.76 -10.55
CA LEU A 68 -6.87 26.28 -10.89
C LEU A 68 -6.52 26.01 -12.37
N GLY A 69 -5.66 26.88 -12.91
CA GLY A 69 -4.99 26.63 -14.18
C GLY A 69 -3.55 26.14 -14.00
N TRP A 70 -2.95 25.65 -15.06
CA TRP A 70 -1.54 25.21 -15.09
C TRP A 70 -0.55 26.28 -14.57
N GLN A 71 -0.85 27.57 -14.80
CA GLN A 71 0.00 28.69 -14.40
C GLN A 71 -0.03 28.96 -12.89
N ASP A 72 -1.10 28.52 -12.20
CA ASP A 72 -1.29 28.72 -10.75
C ASP A 72 -0.49 27.71 -9.92
N ILE A 73 0.13 26.71 -10.57
CA ILE A 73 0.94 25.67 -9.93
C ILE A 73 2.37 26.17 -9.71
N ASP A 74 2.90 25.98 -8.52
CA ASP A 74 4.24 26.42 -8.12
C ASP A 74 5.31 25.35 -8.40
N ALA A 75 4.95 24.06 -8.29
CA ALA A 75 5.84 22.94 -8.54
C ALA A 75 5.07 21.70 -9.04
N ILE A 76 5.77 20.82 -9.75
CA ILE A 76 5.25 19.52 -10.17
C ILE A 76 5.94 18.45 -9.36
N ALA A 77 5.18 17.51 -8.79
CA ALA A 77 5.71 16.34 -8.12
C ALA A 77 5.34 15.06 -8.88
N VAL A 78 6.17 14.03 -8.80
CA VAL A 78 5.87 12.74 -9.43
C VAL A 78 6.53 11.60 -8.70
N THR A 79 5.82 10.50 -8.56
CA THR A 79 6.39 9.25 -8.08
C THR A 79 7.38 8.70 -9.09
N GLN A 80 8.65 8.56 -8.65
CA GLN A 80 9.73 8.02 -9.48
C GLN A 80 9.99 6.52 -9.27
N GLY A 81 9.46 5.96 -8.19
CA GLY A 81 9.65 4.56 -7.78
C GLY A 81 9.48 4.35 -6.27
N PRO A 82 9.42 3.09 -5.84
CA PRO A 82 9.29 1.88 -6.63
C PRO A 82 7.93 1.73 -7.32
N GLY A 83 7.85 0.84 -8.33
CA GLY A 83 6.64 0.56 -9.08
C GLY A 83 6.91 -0.17 -10.40
N LEU A 84 5.87 -0.36 -11.21
CA LEU A 84 5.97 -0.94 -12.54
C LEU A 84 6.70 0.04 -13.48
N VAL A 85 7.82 -0.39 -14.05
CA VAL A 85 8.72 0.49 -14.84
C VAL A 85 7.98 1.21 -15.95
N GLY A 86 7.16 0.51 -16.75
CA GLY A 86 6.41 1.12 -17.85
C GLY A 86 5.38 2.13 -17.37
N ALA A 87 4.71 1.86 -16.27
CA ALA A 87 3.73 2.75 -15.65
C ALA A 87 4.42 4.02 -15.09
N LEU A 88 5.50 3.87 -14.32
CA LEU A 88 6.30 4.99 -13.81
C LEU A 88 6.83 5.89 -14.91
N LEU A 89 7.30 5.31 -16.03
CA LEU A 89 7.81 6.09 -17.17
C LEU A 89 6.76 7.03 -17.75
N VAL A 90 5.50 6.63 -17.79
CA VAL A 90 4.41 7.48 -18.29
C VAL A 90 4.20 8.69 -17.38
N GLY A 91 4.01 8.49 -16.07
CA GLY A 91 3.83 9.59 -15.12
C GLY A 91 5.04 10.52 -15.06
N VAL A 92 6.26 9.96 -15.02
CA VAL A 92 7.50 10.74 -15.02
C VAL A 92 7.65 11.56 -16.32
N ALA A 93 7.32 11.00 -17.48
CA ALA A 93 7.37 11.73 -18.75
C ALA A 93 6.36 12.88 -18.77
N ALA A 94 5.12 12.64 -18.34
CA ALA A 94 4.07 13.65 -18.25
C ALA A 94 4.47 14.81 -17.31
N ALA A 95 4.88 14.47 -16.09
CA ALA A 95 5.30 15.46 -15.09
C ALA A 95 6.52 16.27 -15.53
N LYS A 96 7.53 15.63 -16.13
CA LYS A 96 8.70 16.34 -16.69
C LYS A 96 8.31 17.29 -17.81
N SER A 97 7.41 16.87 -18.70
CA SER A 97 6.93 17.71 -19.80
C SER A 97 6.17 18.92 -19.26
N ALA A 98 5.28 18.72 -18.29
CA ALA A 98 4.54 19.80 -17.61
C ALA A 98 5.49 20.78 -16.91
N ALA A 99 6.42 20.28 -16.11
CA ALA A 99 7.40 21.09 -15.38
C ALA A 99 8.25 21.94 -16.33
N TRP A 100 8.72 21.33 -17.44
CA TRP A 100 9.52 22.01 -18.44
C TRP A 100 8.72 23.08 -19.19
N ALA A 101 7.50 22.76 -19.63
CA ALA A 101 6.65 23.70 -20.37
C ALA A 101 6.23 24.91 -19.52
N LEU A 102 6.05 24.70 -18.21
CA LEU A 102 5.65 25.76 -17.27
C LEU A 102 6.85 26.51 -16.66
N GLY A 103 8.08 26.03 -16.85
CA GLY A 103 9.27 26.57 -16.19
C GLY A 103 9.22 26.38 -14.66
N LYS A 104 8.59 25.33 -14.17
CA LYS A 104 8.41 25.05 -12.72
C LYS A 104 9.36 23.93 -12.26
N PRO A 105 9.75 23.92 -10.97
CA PRO A 105 10.55 22.84 -10.41
C PRO A 105 9.81 21.49 -10.48
N LEU A 106 10.59 20.42 -10.73
CA LEU A 106 10.13 19.04 -10.66
C LEU A 106 10.66 18.37 -9.39
N ILE A 107 9.76 17.75 -8.63
CA ILE A 107 10.06 17.06 -7.38
C ILE A 107 9.86 15.57 -7.60
N ALA A 108 10.93 14.80 -7.41
CA ALA A 108 10.87 13.34 -7.45
C ALA A 108 10.46 12.80 -6.08
N VAL A 109 9.43 11.95 -6.04
CA VAL A 109 8.87 11.38 -4.81
C VAL A 109 9.06 9.86 -4.81
N ASN A 110 9.42 9.31 -3.66
CA ASN A 110 9.42 7.87 -3.45
C ASN A 110 7.99 7.41 -3.10
N HIS A 111 7.50 6.38 -3.79
CA HIS A 111 6.15 5.82 -3.59
C HIS A 111 5.88 5.44 -2.11
N MET A 112 6.87 4.82 -1.46
CA MET A 112 6.72 4.41 -0.05
C MET A 112 6.69 5.60 0.92
N GLU A 113 7.46 6.64 0.63
CA GLU A 113 7.38 7.90 1.37
C GLU A 113 6.02 8.56 1.18
N GLY A 114 5.45 8.50 -0.03
CA GLY A 114 4.09 8.94 -0.31
C GLY A 114 3.05 8.25 0.59
N HIS A 115 3.12 6.92 0.71
CA HIS A 115 2.24 6.16 1.61
C HIS A 115 2.41 6.56 3.09
N ILE A 116 3.64 6.77 3.53
CA ILE A 116 3.92 7.19 4.92
C ILE A 116 3.37 8.59 5.16
N PHE A 117 3.68 9.55 4.27
CA PHE A 117 3.30 10.94 4.44
C PHE A 117 1.82 11.23 4.15
N ALA A 118 1.08 10.35 3.49
CA ALA A 118 -0.37 10.45 3.40
C ALA A 118 -1.05 10.55 4.77
N ASN A 119 -0.44 9.97 5.83
CA ASN A 119 -0.93 10.13 7.20
C ASN A 119 -0.88 11.57 7.69
N LEU A 120 0.02 12.40 7.18
CA LEU A 120 0.11 13.82 7.56
C LEU A 120 -1.04 14.66 6.99
N LEU A 121 -1.67 14.20 5.91
CA LEU A 121 -2.87 14.82 5.35
C LEU A 121 -4.09 14.53 6.24
N GLN A 122 -4.20 13.31 6.76
CA GLN A 122 -5.28 12.90 7.66
C GLN A 122 -5.09 13.40 9.09
N TYR A 123 -3.83 13.50 9.55
CA TYR A 123 -3.44 13.88 10.91
C TYR A 123 -2.44 15.04 10.83
N PRO A 124 -2.92 16.29 10.69
CA PRO A 124 -2.06 17.47 10.51
C PRO A 124 -1.09 17.72 11.66
N ASP A 125 -1.43 17.25 12.87
CA ASP A 125 -0.61 17.38 14.08
C ASP A 125 0.46 16.28 14.22
N LEU A 126 0.47 15.30 13.32
CA LEU A 126 1.49 14.25 13.33
C LEU A 126 2.82 14.81 12.86
N GLU A 127 3.83 14.72 13.71
CA GLU A 127 5.20 15.16 13.40
C GLU A 127 6.21 14.03 13.68
N PRO A 128 7.30 13.95 12.91
CA PRO A 128 8.42 13.09 13.27
C PRO A 128 9.03 13.45 14.64
N PRO A 129 9.57 12.44 15.40
CA PRO A 129 9.75 11.08 14.97
C PRO A 129 8.53 10.18 15.25
N PHE A 130 8.25 9.22 14.35
CA PHE A 130 7.23 8.21 14.57
C PHE A 130 7.59 6.87 13.90
N LEU A 131 6.92 5.79 14.33
CA LEU A 131 7.01 4.47 13.72
C LEU A 131 5.89 4.30 12.69
N ALA A 132 6.24 3.94 11.47
CA ALA A 132 5.31 3.59 10.41
C ALA A 132 5.33 2.08 10.14
N LEU A 133 4.16 1.44 10.19
CA LEU A 133 3.93 0.10 9.66
C LEU A 133 3.20 0.25 8.33
N VAL A 134 3.91 -0.01 7.23
CA VAL A 134 3.36 0.04 5.88
C VAL A 134 2.95 -1.35 5.47
N VAL A 135 1.66 -1.52 5.14
CA VAL A 135 1.07 -2.81 4.72
C VAL A 135 0.19 -2.56 3.51
N SER A 136 0.57 -3.14 2.37
CA SER A 136 -0.17 -3.00 1.10
C SER A 136 -0.15 -4.30 0.30
N GLY A 137 -0.70 -4.25 -0.93
CA GLY A 137 -0.63 -5.36 -1.88
C GLY A 137 0.79 -5.70 -2.31
N GLY A 138 1.69 -4.71 -2.41
CA GLY A 138 3.06 -4.90 -2.88
C GLY A 138 4.14 -4.77 -1.81
N HIS A 139 3.82 -4.17 -0.65
CA HIS A 139 4.82 -3.84 0.35
C HIS A 139 4.37 -4.18 1.77
N THR A 140 5.32 -4.66 2.58
CA THR A 140 5.14 -4.84 4.03
C THR A 140 6.45 -4.50 4.71
N MET A 141 6.48 -3.41 5.48
CA MET A 141 7.70 -2.93 6.14
C MET A 141 7.42 -2.14 7.42
N ILE A 142 8.42 -2.07 8.28
CA ILE A 142 8.45 -1.22 9.47
C ILE A 142 9.56 -0.19 9.29
N VAL A 143 9.21 1.09 9.43
CA VAL A 143 10.10 2.22 9.20
C VAL A 143 10.03 3.18 10.39
N ILE A 144 11.17 3.65 10.89
CA ILE A 144 11.22 4.83 11.77
C ILE A 144 11.38 6.06 10.88
N VAL A 145 10.44 6.98 10.95
CA VAL A 145 10.54 8.31 10.39
C VAL A 145 11.18 9.21 11.44
N LYS A 146 12.47 9.54 11.27
CA LYS A 146 13.23 10.35 12.24
C LYS A 146 12.96 11.84 12.07
N ASP A 147 12.86 12.25 10.82
CA ASP A 147 12.44 13.58 10.38
C ASP A 147 11.84 13.48 8.97
N TYR A 148 11.46 14.61 8.35
CA TYR A 148 10.80 14.62 7.03
C TYR A 148 11.67 14.11 5.88
N ASN A 149 12.98 13.93 6.07
CA ASN A 149 13.92 13.49 5.05
C ASN A 149 14.75 12.26 5.47
N THR A 150 14.54 11.75 6.68
CA THR A 150 15.40 10.68 7.24
C THR A 150 14.56 9.51 7.71
N PHE A 151 14.73 8.38 7.03
CA PHE A 151 14.01 7.15 7.26
C PHE A 151 14.99 6.04 7.67
N GLU A 152 14.59 5.22 8.63
CA GLU A 152 15.32 4.02 9.02
C GLU A 152 14.42 2.80 8.80
N LEU A 153 14.77 1.98 7.81
CA LEU A 153 14.10 0.70 7.58
C LEU A 153 14.52 -0.29 8.66
N LEU A 154 13.58 -0.72 9.49
CA LEU A 154 13.83 -1.74 10.52
C LEU A 154 13.69 -3.15 9.99
N GLY A 155 12.70 -3.40 9.15
CA GLY A 155 12.47 -4.67 8.50
C GLY A 155 11.41 -4.58 7.42
N GLN A 156 11.43 -5.56 6.53
CA GLN A 156 10.50 -5.66 5.41
C GLN A 156 10.20 -7.12 5.11
N THR A 157 9.21 -7.36 4.25
CA THR A 157 8.96 -8.74 3.80
C THR A 157 10.12 -9.26 2.96
N ARG A 158 10.47 -10.53 3.18
CA ARG A 158 11.49 -11.26 2.40
C ARG A 158 10.91 -11.98 1.19
N ASP A 159 9.60 -12.05 1.10
CA ASP A 159 8.87 -12.76 0.04
C ASP A 159 7.55 -12.04 -0.30
N ASP A 160 6.41 -12.71 -0.24
CA ASP A 160 5.10 -12.09 -0.51
C ASP A 160 4.83 -10.92 0.46
N ALA A 161 4.26 -9.84 -0.03
CA ALA A 161 3.67 -8.83 0.86
C ALA A 161 2.40 -9.38 1.53
N ALA A 162 1.96 -8.75 2.62
CA ALA A 162 0.77 -9.20 3.34
C ALA A 162 -0.47 -9.20 2.41
N GLY A 163 -0.75 -8.11 1.69
CA GLY A 163 -1.87 -8.04 0.76
C GLY A 163 -1.77 -9.04 -0.39
N GLU A 164 -0.57 -9.26 -0.93
CA GLU A 164 -0.33 -10.29 -1.93
C GLU A 164 -0.67 -11.70 -1.40
N ALA A 165 -0.35 -11.98 -0.14
CA ALA A 165 -0.72 -13.24 0.49
C ALA A 165 -2.26 -13.39 0.60
N PHE A 166 -2.98 -12.31 0.93
CA PHE A 166 -4.46 -12.29 0.92
C PHE A 166 -5.01 -12.58 -0.47
N ASP A 167 -4.50 -11.95 -1.53
CA ASP A 167 -4.95 -12.18 -2.90
C ASP A 167 -4.71 -13.61 -3.36
N LYS A 168 -3.53 -14.17 -3.02
CA LYS A 168 -3.18 -15.55 -3.36
C LYS A 168 -4.07 -16.57 -2.64
N ILE A 169 -4.37 -16.35 -1.36
CA ILE A 169 -5.27 -17.24 -0.59
C ILE A 169 -6.70 -17.11 -1.09
N ALA A 170 -7.20 -15.91 -1.34
CA ALA A 170 -8.52 -15.70 -1.92
C ALA A 170 -8.68 -16.46 -3.24
N ARG A 171 -7.69 -16.38 -4.12
CA ARG A 171 -7.69 -17.12 -5.40
C ARG A 171 -7.75 -18.64 -5.18
N VAL A 172 -6.99 -19.19 -4.24
CA VAL A 172 -7.02 -20.62 -3.90
C VAL A 172 -8.38 -21.04 -3.37
N MET A 173 -9.05 -20.17 -2.62
CA MET A 173 -10.41 -20.37 -2.10
C MET A 173 -11.50 -20.11 -3.16
N GLY A 174 -11.15 -19.72 -4.39
CA GLY A 174 -12.10 -19.49 -5.50
C GLY A 174 -12.70 -18.09 -5.55
N TYR A 175 -12.14 -17.11 -4.83
CA TYR A 175 -12.59 -15.71 -4.85
C TYR A 175 -11.82 -14.88 -5.89
N PRO A 176 -12.47 -13.86 -6.48
CA PRO A 176 -11.86 -13.00 -7.49
C PRO A 176 -10.87 -11.98 -6.89
N TYR A 177 -10.06 -11.39 -7.76
CA TYR A 177 -9.24 -10.22 -7.45
C TYR A 177 -10.09 -8.93 -7.38
N PRO A 178 -9.81 -8.00 -6.44
CA PRO A 178 -8.86 -8.10 -5.34
C PRO A 178 -9.36 -9.05 -4.23
N GLY A 179 -8.47 -9.88 -3.69
CA GLY A 179 -8.82 -10.95 -2.76
C GLY A 179 -8.99 -10.49 -1.31
N GLY A 180 -8.24 -9.46 -0.91
CA GLY A 180 -8.23 -8.97 0.47
C GLY A 180 -9.63 -8.70 1.05
N PRO A 181 -10.49 -7.90 0.38
CA PRO A 181 -11.85 -7.61 0.84
C PRO A 181 -12.74 -8.85 0.99
N HIS A 182 -12.51 -9.89 0.18
CA HIS A 182 -13.26 -11.15 0.28
C HIS A 182 -12.84 -11.94 1.52
N ILE A 183 -11.53 -12.06 1.77
CA ILE A 183 -11.01 -12.74 2.96
C ILE A 183 -11.45 -12.01 4.23
N ASP A 184 -11.34 -10.68 4.27
CA ASP A 184 -11.74 -9.89 5.42
C ASP A 184 -13.22 -10.08 5.78
N ARG A 185 -14.10 -10.01 4.78
CA ARG A 185 -15.55 -10.24 4.99
C ARG A 185 -15.84 -11.63 5.54
N LEU A 186 -15.19 -12.67 5.01
CA LEU A 186 -15.34 -14.04 5.51
C LEU A 186 -14.81 -14.17 6.94
N ALA A 187 -13.67 -13.54 7.22
CA ALA A 187 -13.02 -13.60 8.53
C ALA A 187 -13.87 -13.00 9.64
N GLN A 188 -14.68 -11.97 9.34
CA GLN A 188 -15.59 -11.35 10.31
C GLN A 188 -16.68 -12.32 10.83
N GLU A 189 -16.95 -13.39 10.10
CA GLU A 189 -17.99 -14.36 10.45
C GLU A 189 -17.42 -15.73 10.87
N GLY A 190 -16.09 -15.91 10.89
CA GLY A 190 -15.39 -17.15 11.22
C GLY A 190 -14.73 -17.15 12.59
N ASP A 191 -14.33 -18.34 13.05
CA ASP A 191 -13.54 -18.48 14.27
C ASP A 191 -12.03 -18.32 13.96
N PRO A 192 -11.37 -17.26 14.48
CA PRO A 192 -9.94 -17.03 14.25
C PRO A 192 -9.02 -18.06 14.95
N ASN A 193 -9.56 -18.91 15.81
CA ASN A 193 -8.81 -19.95 16.52
C ASN A 193 -9.12 -21.38 16.04
N ALA A 194 -9.99 -21.52 15.04
CA ALA A 194 -10.39 -22.83 14.52
C ALA A 194 -9.21 -23.61 13.91
N ILE A 195 -8.25 -22.90 13.28
CA ILE A 195 -7.10 -23.51 12.63
C ILE A 195 -5.83 -22.79 13.08
N HIS A 196 -4.87 -23.55 13.57
CA HIS A 196 -3.58 -22.97 13.98
C HIS A 196 -2.61 -22.93 12.80
N PHE A 197 -2.50 -21.76 12.16
CA PHE A 197 -1.50 -21.52 11.11
C PHE A 197 -0.19 -20.99 11.71
N PRO A 198 0.97 -21.32 11.11
CA PRO A 198 2.26 -20.84 11.59
C PRO A 198 2.43 -19.33 11.30
N MET A 199 2.98 -18.60 12.27
CA MET A 199 3.43 -17.22 12.06
C MET A 199 4.82 -17.22 11.41
N GLY A 200 4.94 -16.65 10.22
CA GLY A 200 6.20 -16.54 9.51
C GLY A 200 7.19 -15.64 10.27
N LEU A 201 8.41 -16.16 10.53
CA LEU A 201 9.48 -15.45 11.25
C LEU A 201 9.07 -14.86 12.62
N GLY A 202 7.93 -15.28 13.20
CA GLY A 202 7.44 -14.73 14.47
C GLY A 202 8.38 -14.96 15.65
N LYS A 203 9.11 -16.08 15.65
CA LYS A 203 10.07 -16.46 16.72
C LYS A 203 11.48 -15.91 16.49
N GLU A 204 11.80 -15.34 15.34
CA GLU A 204 13.11 -14.78 15.06
C GLU A 204 13.23 -13.37 15.65
N HIS A 205 14.45 -13.02 16.10
CA HIS A 205 14.78 -11.67 16.58
C HIS A 205 15.01 -10.67 15.43
N THR A 206 14.18 -10.76 14.38
CA THR A 206 14.21 -9.86 13.23
C THR A 206 12.90 -9.09 13.12
N TYR A 207 12.95 -7.92 12.52
CA TYR A 207 11.76 -7.15 12.12
C TYR A 207 11.25 -7.51 10.72
N ASP A 208 11.97 -8.37 9.99
CA ASP A 208 11.53 -8.83 8.68
C ASP A 208 10.29 -9.72 8.76
N PHE A 209 9.50 -9.70 7.71
CA PHE A 209 8.32 -10.52 7.54
C PHE A 209 8.55 -11.63 6.51
N SER A 210 7.71 -12.66 6.56
CA SER A 210 7.60 -13.69 5.52
C SER A 210 6.17 -14.27 5.57
N PHE A 211 5.50 -14.28 4.44
CA PHE A 211 4.13 -14.79 4.32
C PHE A 211 4.04 -16.02 3.40
N SER A 212 5.11 -16.37 2.67
CA SER A 212 5.13 -17.53 1.79
C SER A 212 4.91 -18.86 2.52
N GLY A 213 5.49 -19.00 3.73
CA GLY A 213 5.28 -20.17 4.59
C GLY A 213 3.85 -20.28 5.07
N LEU A 214 3.24 -19.18 5.49
CA LEU A 214 1.83 -19.12 5.88
C LEU A 214 0.90 -19.49 4.72
N LYS A 215 1.14 -18.91 3.53
CA LYS A 215 0.42 -19.27 2.31
C LYS A 215 0.49 -20.77 2.03
N SER A 216 1.68 -21.35 2.09
CA SER A 216 1.86 -22.79 1.87
C SER A 216 1.13 -23.64 2.89
N ALA A 217 1.08 -23.22 4.16
CA ALA A 217 0.35 -23.91 5.20
C ALA A 217 -1.17 -23.93 4.94
N VAL A 218 -1.75 -22.80 4.51
CA VAL A 218 -3.18 -22.72 4.14
C VAL A 218 -3.48 -23.62 2.95
N ILE A 219 -2.67 -23.56 1.90
CA ILE A 219 -2.84 -24.40 0.70
C ILE A 219 -2.77 -25.89 1.06
N ASN A 220 -1.80 -26.27 1.89
CA ASN A 220 -1.65 -27.65 2.34
C ASN A 220 -2.84 -28.10 3.19
N TYR A 221 -3.37 -27.26 4.07
CA TYR A 221 -4.57 -27.54 4.85
C TYR A 221 -5.76 -27.83 3.92
N LEU A 222 -6.04 -26.94 2.96
CA LEU A 222 -7.15 -27.09 2.02
C LEU A 222 -7.01 -28.36 1.16
N ASN A 223 -5.82 -28.65 0.67
CA ASN A 223 -5.55 -29.84 -0.11
C ASN A 223 -5.70 -31.13 0.71
N THR A 224 -5.22 -31.12 1.96
CA THR A 224 -5.35 -32.27 2.87
C THR A 224 -6.80 -32.57 3.19
N ALA A 225 -7.58 -31.54 3.52
CA ALA A 225 -9.02 -31.69 3.79
C ALA A 225 -9.76 -32.25 2.56
N LYS A 226 -9.43 -31.73 1.36
CA LYS A 226 -9.99 -32.25 0.11
C LYS A 226 -9.67 -33.73 -0.12
N MET A 227 -8.42 -34.14 0.12
CA MET A 227 -7.99 -35.54 -0.03
C MET A 227 -8.70 -36.48 0.96
N LYS A 228 -8.87 -36.01 2.20
CA LYS A 228 -9.55 -36.78 3.25
C LYS A 228 -11.08 -36.65 3.18
N LYS A 229 -11.62 -35.84 2.30
CA LYS A 229 -13.05 -35.54 2.18
C LYS A 229 -13.62 -34.93 3.48
N GLU A 230 -12.79 -34.21 4.22
CA GLU A 230 -13.19 -33.45 5.41
C GLU A 230 -13.92 -32.17 4.97
N GLU A 231 -14.92 -31.75 5.73
CA GLU A 231 -15.63 -30.50 5.52
C GLU A 231 -14.71 -29.32 5.89
N VAL A 232 -14.64 -28.33 5.03
CA VAL A 232 -13.89 -27.11 5.25
C VAL A 232 -14.86 -25.95 5.40
N HIS A 233 -14.73 -25.19 6.48
CA HIS A 233 -15.48 -23.97 6.72
C HIS A 233 -14.68 -22.76 6.21
N PRO A 234 -15.03 -22.16 5.03
CA PRO A 234 -14.24 -21.09 4.44
C PRO A 234 -14.06 -19.86 5.35
N LYS A 235 -15.06 -19.58 6.18
CA LYS A 235 -15.03 -18.46 7.14
C LYS A 235 -13.93 -18.66 8.20
N ASP A 236 -13.81 -19.89 8.72
CA ASP A 236 -12.81 -20.22 9.73
C ASP A 236 -11.39 -20.22 9.15
N VAL A 237 -11.23 -20.69 7.90
CA VAL A 237 -9.96 -20.60 7.18
C VAL A 237 -9.55 -19.15 7.02
N ALA A 238 -10.45 -18.29 6.57
CA ALA A 238 -10.20 -16.86 6.39
C ALA A 238 -9.87 -16.17 7.71
N ALA A 239 -10.64 -16.42 8.75
CA ALA A 239 -10.43 -15.83 10.09
C ALA A 239 -9.09 -16.26 10.71
N SER A 240 -8.77 -17.56 10.65
CA SER A 240 -7.51 -18.07 11.18
C SER A 240 -6.29 -17.60 10.38
N PHE A 241 -6.41 -17.48 9.04
CA PHE A 241 -5.37 -16.91 8.20
C PHE A 241 -5.15 -15.42 8.51
N GLN A 242 -6.22 -14.62 8.53
CA GLN A 242 -6.15 -13.19 8.83
C GLN A 242 -5.53 -12.95 10.21
N LYS A 243 -5.96 -13.73 11.22
CA LYS A 243 -5.36 -13.66 12.56
C LYS A 243 -3.85 -13.88 12.52
N ALA A 244 -3.38 -14.94 11.85
CA ALA A 244 -1.95 -15.24 11.77
C ALA A 244 -1.14 -14.11 11.10
N VAL A 245 -1.70 -13.43 10.07
CA VAL A 245 -1.07 -12.26 9.45
C VAL A 245 -1.05 -11.08 10.44
N VAL A 246 -2.18 -10.75 11.05
CA VAL A 246 -2.29 -9.61 11.95
C VAL A 246 -1.41 -9.79 13.18
N ASP A 247 -1.38 -10.98 13.77
CA ASP A 247 -0.57 -11.27 14.95
C ASP A 247 0.93 -11.00 14.70
N VAL A 248 1.47 -11.43 13.56
CA VAL A 248 2.89 -11.19 13.25
C VAL A 248 3.19 -9.72 12.94
N LEU A 249 2.26 -9.02 12.27
CA LEU A 249 2.41 -7.59 12.00
C LEU A 249 2.44 -6.78 13.30
N VAL A 250 1.47 -7.01 14.16
CA VAL A 250 1.34 -6.32 15.45
C VAL A 250 2.50 -6.67 16.39
N GLU A 251 2.85 -7.95 16.53
CA GLU A 251 3.95 -8.38 17.40
C GLU A 251 5.26 -7.68 17.04
N LYS A 252 5.62 -7.65 15.74
CA LYS A 252 6.87 -7.03 15.31
C LYS A 252 6.86 -5.51 15.42
N ALA A 253 5.74 -4.85 15.12
CA ALA A 253 5.61 -3.41 15.32
C ALA A 253 5.72 -3.05 16.81
N MET A 254 5.03 -3.77 17.68
CA MET A 254 5.03 -3.53 19.12
C MET A 254 6.38 -3.82 19.79
N ARG A 255 7.17 -4.77 19.27
CA ARG A 255 8.55 -5.00 19.76
C ARG A 255 9.40 -3.73 19.68
N GLN A 256 9.20 -2.88 18.66
CA GLN A 256 9.94 -1.62 18.54
C GLN A 256 9.38 -0.54 19.46
N VAL A 257 8.06 -0.46 19.61
CA VAL A 257 7.40 0.53 20.47
C VAL A 257 7.87 0.39 21.93
N PHE A 258 8.05 -0.86 22.41
CA PHE A 258 8.49 -1.13 23.77
C PHE A 258 10.01 -1.18 23.97
N ARG A 259 10.81 -1.04 22.90
CA ARG A 259 12.24 -0.80 23.08
C ARG A 259 12.45 0.67 23.46
N PRO A 260 13.30 0.98 24.46
CA PRO A 260 13.66 2.37 24.73
C PRO A 260 14.34 2.91 23.47
N LEU A 261 13.60 3.70 22.69
CA LEU A 261 14.19 4.51 21.63
C LEU A 261 15.11 5.52 22.32
N PRO A 262 16.30 5.82 21.78
CA PRO A 262 17.10 6.95 22.23
C PRO A 262 16.45 8.29 21.74
N LEU A 263 15.13 8.36 21.80
CA LEU A 263 14.32 9.49 21.34
C LEU A 263 13.62 10.09 22.55
N PRO A 264 13.40 11.44 22.58
CA PRO A 264 12.57 12.06 23.60
C PRO A 264 11.19 11.41 23.61
N ALA A 265 10.59 11.33 24.78
CA ALA A 265 9.30 10.69 25.01
C ALA A 265 8.24 11.13 23.98
N VAL A 266 7.85 10.23 23.09
CA VAL A 266 6.83 10.46 22.08
C VAL A 266 5.49 9.99 22.66
N SER A 267 4.52 10.88 22.69
CA SER A 267 3.14 10.49 22.90
C SER A 267 2.70 9.64 21.71
N LEU A 268 2.32 8.37 21.96
CA LEU A 268 1.87 7.45 20.92
C LEU A 268 0.53 7.95 20.32
N PRO A 269 0.46 8.35 19.06
CA PRO A 269 -0.81 8.44 18.40
C PRO A 269 -1.34 7.03 18.14
N THR A 270 -2.64 6.87 18.27
CA THR A 270 -3.38 5.63 18.03
C THR A 270 -3.01 5.07 16.64
N ALA A 271 -2.77 3.77 16.57
CA ALA A 271 -2.48 3.09 15.29
C ALA A 271 -3.58 3.41 14.26
N VAL A 272 -3.16 3.97 13.13
CA VAL A 272 -4.06 4.33 12.05
C VAL A 272 -3.89 3.32 10.92
N PHE A 273 -4.95 2.57 10.67
CA PHE A 273 -5.03 1.71 9.50
C PHE A 273 -5.55 2.58 8.33
N ALA A 274 -4.73 2.81 7.32
CA ALA A 274 -5.23 3.31 6.05
C ALA A 274 -6.18 2.23 5.49
N ARG A 275 -7.46 2.58 5.36
CA ARG A 275 -8.41 1.75 4.63
C ARG A 275 -8.18 1.94 3.14
N PRO A 276 -8.40 0.88 2.31
CA PRO A 276 -8.32 0.98 0.86
C PRO A 276 -9.37 1.93 0.29
#